data_b9c0e96e9187640ed398ee726a5cd573
#
_entry.id   b9c0e96e9187640ed398ee726a5cd573
#
_cell.length_a   1.000
_cell.length_b   1.000
_cell.length_c   1.000
_cell.angle_alpha   90.00
_cell.angle_beta   90.00
_cell.angle_gamma   90.00
#
_symmetry.space_group_name_H-M   'P 1'
#
loop_
_entity.id
_entity.type
_entity.pdbx_description
1 polymer ?
#
loop_
_entity_poly.entity_id
_entity_poly.type
_entity_poly.pdbx_seq_one_letter_code
_entity_poly.pdbx_strand_id
1 'polypeptide(L)'
;AFLCISFIANAQQKLTSPDGNLVLTFQVNKEGAPTYDLTYKGKVVIKPSTLGLELKKEDNTRTDFDWVDRRDLTKLDSKSNLYNGFKLKDAQTTTFDETWQPVWGEEKEIRNQYNELAVILFQPMNDRSIVVRFRLFNDGLGFRYEFPQQKSLNYFVIKEEHSQFAMAGNHIAYWIPGDYDTQEYDYTISRLSEIRGLMQQAITPNSSQTPFSPTGVQTALMMKTDDGLYINLHEAALIDYSC
;
A
#
# COMPACT_ATOMS: atom_id res chain seq x y z
N ALA A 1 27.61 -39.55 -0.27
CA ALA A 1 27.32 -38.13 -0.57
C ALA A 1 25.85 -37.91 -0.26
N PHE A 2 25.52 -37.27 0.86
CA PHE A 2 24.17 -36.81 1.18
C PHE A 2 23.91 -35.50 0.46
N LEU A 3 23.01 -35.53 -0.48
CA LEU A 3 22.54 -34.34 -1.15
C LEU A 3 21.51 -33.64 -0.23
N CYS A 4 21.95 -32.63 0.54
CA CYS A 4 21.03 -31.74 1.25
C CYS A 4 20.30 -30.91 0.24
N ILE A 5 19.10 -31.30 -0.16
CA ILE A 5 18.15 -30.46 -0.87
C ILE A 5 17.60 -29.49 0.16
N SER A 6 18.17 -28.28 0.23
CA SER A 6 17.60 -27.19 0.99
C SER A 6 16.32 -26.74 0.29
N PHE A 7 15.17 -27.20 0.76
CA PHE A 7 13.91 -26.57 0.45
C PHE A 7 13.97 -25.14 1.03
N ILE A 8 14.14 -24.14 0.18
CA ILE A 8 13.84 -22.77 0.55
C ILE A 8 12.32 -22.69 0.66
N ALA A 9 11.79 -23.05 1.82
CA ALA A 9 10.43 -22.71 2.18
C ALA A 9 10.34 -21.17 2.13
N ASN A 10 9.47 -20.62 1.31
CA ASN A 10 9.09 -19.21 1.41
C ASN A 10 8.56 -19.01 2.84
N ALA A 11 9.41 -18.51 3.72
CA ALA A 11 9.08 -18.35 5.12
C ALA A 11 7.99 -17.25 5.23
N GLN A 12 6.77 -17.69 5.49
CA GLN A 12 5.65 -16.81 5.79
C GLN A 12 5.95 -16.08 7.10
N GLN A 13 5.84 -14.75 7.10
CA GLN A 13 5.99 -13.90 8.28
C GLN A 13 4.61 -13.54 8.82
N LYS A 14 4.44 -13.63 10.12
CA LYS A 14 3.17 -13.32 10.78
C LYS A 14 3.36 -12.25 11.84
N LEU A 15 2.48 -11.24 11.83
CA LEU A 15 2.42 -10.20 12.84
C LEU A 15 1.01 -10.17 13.43
N THR A 16 0.92 -10.01 14.74
CA THR A 16 -0.35 -9.94 15.46
C THR A 16 -0.45 -8.58 16.15
N SER A 17 -1.65 -7.98 16.21
CA SER A 17 -1.88 -6.77 17.03
C SER A 17 -1.63 -7.04 18.51
N PRO A 18 -1.40 -6.01 19.34
CA PRO A 18 -1.19 -6.19 20.78
C PRO A 18 -2.32 -6.96 21.48
N ASP A 19 -3.57 -6.77 21.04
CA ASP A 19 -4.76 -7.47 21.58
C ASP A 19 -5.03 -8.84 20.91
N GLY A 20 -4.24 -9.22 19.89
CA GLY A 20 -4.36 -10.49 19.17
C GLY A 20 -5.51 -10.57 18.15
N ASN A 21 -6.29 -9.52 17.96
CA ASN A 21 -7.48 -9.56 17.08
C ASN A 21 -7.15 -9.39 15.61
N LEU A 22 -6.17 -8.55 15.27
CA LEU A 22 -5.67 -8.38 13.90
C LEU A 22 -4.46 -9.28 13.68
N VAL A 23 -4.43 -9.94 12.53
CA VAL A 23 -3.31 -10.77 12.11
C VAL A 23 -2.95 -10.44 10.68
N LEU A 24 -1.74 -9.96 10.47
CA LEU A 24 -1.10 -9.78 9.19
C LEU A 24 -0.28 -11.03 8.85
N THR A 25 -0.38 -11.47 7.60
CA THR A 25 0.52 -12.48 7.04
C THR A 25 1.26 -11.88 5.85
N PHE A 26 2.58 -11.98 5.85
CA PHE A 26 3.43 -11.52 4.75
C PHE A 26 4.19 -12.69 4.13
N GLN A 27 4.36 -12.68 2.82
CA GLN A 27 5.20 -13.63 2.09
C GLN A 27 5.69 -13.02 0.77
N VAL A 28 6.74 -13.61 0.22
CA VAL A 28 7.16 -13.36 -1.16
C VAL A 28 6.67 -14.53 -2.01
N ASN A 29 5.88 -14.26 -3.04
CA ASN A 29 5.31 -15.31 -3.90
C ASN A 29 6.37 -15.92 -4.84
N LYS A 30 5.96 -16.85 -5.71
CA LYS A 30 6.88 -17.57 -6.62
C LYS A 30 7.55 -16.66 -7.65
N GLU A 31 6.88 -15.59 -8.04
CA GLU A 31 7.38 -14.56 -8.95
C GLU A 31 8.28 -13.54 -8.25
N GLY A 32 8.45 -13.66 -6.94
CA GLY A 32 9.21 -12.73 -6.12
C GLY A 32 8.43 -11.43 -5.82
N ALA A 33 7.11 -11.43 -5.94
CA ALA A 33 6.30 -10.29 -5.54
C ALA A 33 6.00 -10.36 -4.04
N PRO A 34 6.21 -9.25 -3.29
CA PRO A 34 5.78 -9.14 -1.90
C PRO A 34 4.26 -9.17 -1.84
N THR A 35 3.71 -9.98 -0.96
CA THR A 35 2.27 -10.12 -0.75
C THR A 35 1.92 -10.11 0.73
N TYR A 36 0.76 -9.59 1.06
CA TYR A 36 0.23 -9.61 2.42
C TYR A 36 -1.27 -9.91 2.42
N ASP A 37 -1.76 -10.39 3.53
CA ASP A 37 -3.19 -10.50 3.84
C ASP A 37 -3.45 -10.05 5.28
N LEU A 38 -4.71 -9.72 5.58
CA LEU A 38 -5.12 -9.25 6.89
C LEU A 38 -6.41 -9.94 7.33
N THR A 39 -6.41 -10.43 8.55
CA THR A 39 -7.61 -10.95 9.21
C THR A 39 -7.92 -10.18 10.49
N TYR A 40 -9.21 -10.04 10.81
CA TYR A 40 -9.71 -9.50 12.07
C TYR A 40 -10.61 -10.52 12.77
N LYS A 41 -10.25 -10.92 13.98
CA LYS A 41 -10.96 -11.96 14.76
C LYS A 41 -11.22 -13.22 13.93
N GLY A 42 -10.23 -13.64 13.13
CA GLY A 42 -10.28 -14.82 12.28
C GLY A 42 -11.05 -14.64 10.96
N LYS A 43 -11.67 -13.48 10.71
CA LYS A 43 -12.33 -13.17 9.42
C LYS A 43 -11.36 -12.44 8.49
N VAL A 44 -11.35 -12.83 7.21
CA VAL A 44 -10.53 -12.14 6.20
C VAL A 44 -11.08 -10.74 5.96
N VAL A 45 -10.23 -9.72 6.07
CA VAL A 45 -10.51 -8.31 5.75
C VAL A 45 -9.88 -7.96 4.41
N ILE A 46 -8.58 -8.26 4.26
CA ILE A 46 -7.84 -8.09 3.02
C ILE A 46 -7.35 -9.46 2.57
N LYS A 47 -7.75 -9.88 1.37
CA LYS A 47 -7.25 -11.08 0.70
C LYS A 47 -5.79 -10.88 0.28
N PRO A 48 -5.04 -11.94 -0.09
CA PRO A 48 -3.69 -11.80 -0.59
C PRO A 48 -3.56 -10.67 -1.62
N SER A 49 -2.80 -9.66 -1.26
CA SER A 49 -2.63 -8.40 -1.97
C SER A 49 -1.15 -8.15 -2.23
N THR A 50 -0.81 -7.63 -3.39
CA THR A 50 0.57 -7.34 -3.79
C THR A 50 1.01 -5.98 -3.29
N LEU A 51 2.33 -5.84 -3.13
CA LEU A 51 3.02 -4.59 -2.83
C LEU A 51 4.14 -4.37 -3.84
N GLY A 52 4.48 -3.12 -4.10
CA GLY A 52 5.60 -2.77 -4.95
C GLY A 52 5.42 -1.44 -5.66
N LEU A 53 6.45 -1.07 -6.39
CA LEU A 53 6.54 0.20 -7.09
C LEU A 53 7.07 -0.02 -8.52
N GLU A 54 6.62 0.77 -9.46
CA GLU A 54 7.22 0.93 -10.76
C GLU A 54 8.01 2.23 -10.79
N LEU A 55 9.27 2.15 -11.19
CA LEU A 55 10.12 3.31 -11.34
C LEU A 55 10.06 3.84 -12.78
N LYS A 56 10.22 5.15 -12.94
CA LYS A 56 10.43 5.76 -14.26
C LYS A 56 11.74 5.24 -14.83
N LYS A 57 11.75 4.89 -16.13
CA LYS A 57 12.98 4.54 -16.84
C LYS A 57 13.95 5.71 -16.77
N GLU A 58 15.22 5.43 -16.46
CA GLU A 58 16.29 6.38 -16.71
C GLU A 58 16.47 6.50 -18.23
N ASP A 59 15.89 7.50 -18.82
CA ASP A 59 16.26 7.89 -20.17
C ASP A 59 17.50 8.78 -20.05
N ASN A 60 18.63 8.34 -20.64
CA ASN A 60 19.88 9.10 -20.66
C ASN A 60 19.80 10.38 -21.52
N THR A 61 18.67 10.65 -22.13
CA THR A 61 18.36 11.89 -22.83
C THR A 61 17.68 12.84 -21.83
N ARG A 62 18.48 13.69 -21.21
CA ARG A 62 18.05 14.84 -20.43
C ARG A 62 17.31 15.82 -21.36
N THR A 63 16.01 15.70 -21.45
CA THR A 63 15.13 16.78 -21.87
C THR A 63 14.13 17.01 -20.76
N ASP A 64 14.36 18.06 -20.01
CA ASP A 64 13.44 18.62 -19.06
C ASP A 64 12.16 18.96 -19.84
N PHE A 65 11.02 18.33 -19.52
CA PHE A 65 9.69 18.55 -20.10
C PHE A 65 9.19 17.69 -21.26
N ASP A 66 9.58 16.44 -21.43
CA ASP A 66 8.80 15.59 -22.31
C ASP A 66 7.65 14.91 -21.56
N TRP A 67 6.44 15.32 -21.91
CA TRP A 67 5.20 14.58 -21.69
C TRP A 67 5.35 13.25 -22.42
N VAL A 68 5.80 12.23 -21.70
CA VAL A 68 6.13 10.92 -22.26
C VAL A 68 4.88 10.36 -22.95
N ASP A 69 5.03 10.11 -24.25
CA ASP A 69 4.06 9.38 -25.05
C ASP A 69 3.72 8.05 -24.38
N ARG A 70 2.50 7.92 -23.86
CA ARG A 70 1.99 6.75 -23.13
C ARG A 70 1.94 5.48 -23.98
N ARG A 71 2.43 5.50 -25.24
CA ARG A 71 2.30 4.42 -26.20
C ARG A 71 3.40 3.37 -26.19
N ASP A 72 4.47 3.56 -25.41
CA ASP A 72 5.60 2.60 -25.39
C ASP A 72 5.75 1.88 -24.03
N LEU A 73 4.62 1.46 -23.46
CA LEU A 73 4.58 0.67 -22.20
C LEU A 73 4.98 -0.80 -22.37
N THR A 74 5.34 -1.25 -23.60
CA THR A 74 5.54 -2.67 -23.89
C THR A 74 6.93 -3.21 -23.59
N LYS A 75 7.90 -2.35 -23.24
CA LYS A 75 9.23 -2.76 -22.80
C LYS A 75 9.51 -2.24 -21.40
N LEU A 76 8.97 -2.92 -20.40
CA LEU A 76 9.40 -2.74 -19.01
C LEU A 76 10.88 -3.12 -18.93
N ASP A 77 11.74 -2.14 -18.75
CA ASP A 77 13.13 -2.37 -18.40
C ASP A 77 13.14 -3.07 -17.02
N SER A 78 13.93 -4.14 -16.89
CA SER A 78 14.10 -4.84 -15.61
C SER A 78 14.52 -3.91 -14.47
N LYS A 79 15.11 -2.77 -14.79
CA LYS A 79 15.51 -1.74 -13.82
C LYS A 79 14.35 -0.89 -13.29
N SER A 80 13.22 -0.80 -13.99
CA SER A 80 12.04 -0.05 -13.53
C SER A 80 11.21 -0.82 -12.50
N ASN A 81 11.42 -2.12 -12.38
CA ASN A 81 10.62 -3.03 -11.60
C ASN A 81 11.08 -3.09 -10.13
N LEU A 82 10.25 -2.59 -9.21
CA LEU A 82 10.36 -2.80 -7.77
C LEU A 82 9.08 -3.47 -7.21
N TYR A 83 8.45 -4.38 -7.95
CA TYR A 83 7.23 -5.09 -7.55
C TYR A 83 7.33 -6.60 -7.65
N ASN A 84 8.40 -7.17 -8.26
CA ASN A 84 8.65 -8.61 -8.29
C ASN A 84 10.16 -8.94 -8.31
N GLY A 85 10.52 -10.22 -8.40
CA GLY A 85 11.90 -10.67 -8.43
C GLY A 85 12.63 -10.54 -7.09
N PHE A 86 11.91 -10.26 -6.00
CA PHE A 86 12.47 -10.17 -4.67
C PHE A 86 12.67 -11.53 -4.02
N LYS A 87 13.63 -11.58 -3.11
CA LYS A 87 13.82 -12.61 -2.10
C LYS A 87 13.72 -11.98 -0.72
N LEU A 88 13.11 -12.67 0.21
CA LEU A 88 13.16 -12.27 1.62
C LEU A 88 14.60 -12.43 2.11
N LYS A 89 15.21 -11.32 2.53
CA LYS A 89 16.58 -11.29 3.06
C LYS A 89 16.57 -11.43 4.58
N ASP A 90 15.67 -10.71 5.24
CA ASP A 90 15.52 -10.70 6.70
C ASP A 90 14.12 -10.22 7.09
N ALA A 91 13.68 -10.57 8.29
CA ALA A 91 12.42 -10.10 8.86
C ALA A 91 12.60 -9.90 10.37
N GLN A 92 12.29 -8.70 10.85
CA GLN A 92 12.48 -8.29 12.25
C GLN A 92 11.16 -7.85 12.84
N THR A 93 10.84 -8.34 14.04
CA THR A 93 9.65 -7.94 14.79
C THR A 93 10.05 -7.16 16.04
N THR A 94 9.31 -6.10 16.33
CA THR A 94 9.45 -5.29 17.54
C THR A 94 8.08 -4.93 18.10
N THR A 95 8.05 -4.48 19.35
CA THR A 95 6.85 -3.96 20.02
C THR A 95 7.11 -2.56 20.49
N PHE A 96 6.07 -1.73 20.47
CA PHE A 96 6.15 -0.35 20.95
C PHE A 96 4.91 -0.03 21.80
N ASP A 97 5.13 0.68 22.91
CA ASP A 97 4.07 1.10 23.80
C ASP A 97 4.50 2.38 24.53
N GLU A 98 3.88 3.49 24.19
CA GLU A 98 4.15 4.80 24.75
C GLU A 98 2.83 5.54 24.97
N THR A 99 2.75 6.30 26.04
CA THR A 99 1.65 7.25 26.28
C THR A 99 2.23 8.65 26.31
N TRP A 100 1.66 9.57 25.55
CA TRP A 100 2.05 10.97 25.51
C TRP A 100 0.85 11.88 25.68
N GLN A 101 1.12 13.12 26.07
CA GLN A 101 0.09 14.15 26.28
C GLN A 101 0.20 15.18 25.17
N PRO A 102 -0.86 15.37 24.36
CA PRO A 102 -0.88 16.44 23.36
C PRO A 102 -0.95 17.81 24.05
N VAL A 103 -0.39 18.83 23.39
CA VAL A 103 -0.42 20.20 23.88
C VAL A 103 -1.85 20.73 23.95
N TRP A 104 -2.70 20.30 23.02
CA TRP A 104 -4.12 20.60 22.93
C TRP A 104 -4.81 19.47 22.14
N GLY A 105 -6.12 19.34 22.26
CA GLY A 105 -6.91 18.31 21.60
C GLY A 105 -8.05 17.81 22.50
N GLU A 106 -8.82 16.87 22.00
CA GLU A 106 -9.96 16.29 22.73
C GLU A 106 -9.51 15.27 23.78
N GLU A 107 -8.40 14.57 23.51
CA GLU A 107 -7.87 13.54 24.37
C GLU A 107 -6.73 14.09 25.24
N LYS A 108 -6.79 13.80 26.53
CA LYS A 108 -5.74 14.19 27.51
C LYS A 108 -4.46 13.36 27.34
N GLU A 109 -4.61 12.11 26.98
CA GLU A 109 -3.53 11.15 26.83
C GLU A 109 -3.77 10.30 25.59
N ILE A 110 -2.74 10.13 24.79
CA ILE A 110 -2.77 9.28 23.59
C ILE A 110 -1.79 8.13 23.78
N ARG A 111 -2.31 6.91 23.77
CA ARG A 111 -1.46 5.71 23.79
C ARG A 111 -1.12 5.28 22.38
N ASN A 112 0.17 5.23 22.07
CA ASN A 112 0.71 4.69 20.84
C ASN A 112 1.27 3.29 21.09
N GLN A 113 0.48 2.27 20.79
CA GLN A 113 0.84 0.87 21.04
C GLN A 113 0.66 0.05 19.77
N TYR A 114 1.72 -0.61 19.33
CA TYR A 114 1.70 -1.47 18.16
C TYR A 114 2.76 -2.57 18.21
N ASN A 115 2.56 -3.60 17.41
CA ASN A 115 3.60 -4.53 17.03
C ASN A 115 4.05 -4.19 15.61
N GLU A 116 5.36 -4.29 15.35
CA GLU A 116 5.98 -3.92 14.09
C GLU A 116 6.68 -5.11 13.44
N LEU A 117 6.56 -5.23 12.12
CA LEU A 117 7.31 -6.16 11.28
C LEU A 117 8.05 -5.36 10.19
N ALA A 118 9.37 -5.40 10.21
CA ALA A 118 10.20 -4.87 9.13
C ALA A 118 10.70 -6.02 8.26
N VAL A 119 10.32 -6.03 6.99
CA VAL A 119 10.70 -7.04 6.00
C VAL A 119 11.75 -6.46 5.08
N ILE A 120 12.94 -7.03 5.07
CA ILE A 120 14.03 -6.63 4.18
C ILE A 120 13.98 -7.51 2.94
N LEU A 121 13.70 -6.89 1.81
CA LEU A 121 13.58 -7.52 0.50
C LEU A 121 14.80 -7.20 -0.34
N PHE A 122 15.33 -8.21 -1.01
CA PHE A 122 16.48 -8.08 -1.91
C PHE A 122 16.12 -8.57 -3.31
N GLN A 123 16.40 -7.76 -4.32
CA GLN A 123 16.21 -8.08 -5.74
C GLN A 123 17.58 -8.41 -6.37
N PRO A 124 17.94 -9.70 -6.53
CA PRO A 124 19.28 -10.11 -6.96
C PRO A 124 19.68 -9.59 -8.34
N MET A 125 18.72 -9.54 -9.28
CA MET A 125 18.98 -9.13 -10.65
C MET A 125 19.48 -7.68 -10.76
N ASN A 126 19.01 -6.81 -9.88
CA ASN A 126 19.31 -5.39 -9.90
C ASN A 126 20.18 -4.93 -8.71
N ASP A 127 20.59 -5.85 -7.84
CA ASP A 127 21.35 -5.59 -6.61
C ASP A 127 20.69 -4.49 -5.75
N ARG A 128 19.38 -4.61 -5.53
CA ARG A 128 18.58 -3.61 -4.80
C ARG A 128 17.94 -4.20 -3.57
N SER A 129 17.84 -3.39 -2.54
CA SER A 129 17.07 -3.71 -1.34
C SER A 129 16.04 -2.64 -1.06
N ILE A 130 14.86 -3.06 -0.61
CA ILE A 130 13.84 -2.20 -0.01
C ILE A 130 13.40 -2.82 1.31
N VAL A 131 12.83 -1.99 2.19
CA VAL A 131 12.18 -2.47 3.40
C VAL A 131 10.69 -2.14 3.30
N VAL A 132 9.84 -3.11 3.62
CA VAL A 132 8.43 -2.85 3.88
C VAL A 132 8.23 -2.97 5.38
N ARG A 133 7.79 -1.89 6.01
CA ARG A 133 7.56 -1.82 7.44
C ARG A 133 6.06 -1.78 7.72
N PHE A 134 5.58 -2.77 8.46
CA PHE A 134 4.20 -2.87 8.90
C PHE A 134 4.11 -2.56 10.38
N ARG A 135 3.10 -1.77 10.76
CA ARG A 135 2.69 -1.56 12.15
C ARG A 135 1.26 -2.00 12.31
N LEU A 136 1.05 -2.88 13.27
CA LEU A 136 -0.26 -3.45 13.55
C LEU A 136 -0.72 -2.99 14.93
N PHE A 137 -1.71 -2.10 14.92
CA PHE A 137 -2.40 -1.56 16.08
C PHE A 137 -3.61 -2.45 16.40
N ASN A 138 -4.31 -2.18 17.50
CA ASN A 138 -5.54 -2.90 17.84
C ASN A 138 -6.71 -2.59 16.91
N ASP A 139 -6.66 -1.44 16.24
CA ASP A 139 -7.69 -0.88 15.39
C ASP A 139 -7.27 -0.72 13.91
N GLY A 140 -6.02 -1.06 13.56
CA GLY A 140 -5.60 -0.89 12.17
C GLY A 140 -4.20 -1.39 11.83
N LEU A 141 -3.96 -1.38 10.53
CA LEU A 141 -2.67 -1.69 9.90
C LEU A 141 -2.16 -0.44 9.18
N GLY A 142 -0.93 -0.02 9.49
CA GLY A 142 -0.17 0.89 8.66
C GLY A 142 1.02 0.20 8.03
N PHE A 143 1.42 0.63 6.83
CA PHE A 143 2.69 0.20 6.25
C PHE A 143 3.34 1.34 5.46
N ARG A 144 4.65 1.21 5.24
CA ARG A 144 5.41 2.11 4.38
C ARG A 144 6.56 1.39 3.69
N TYR A 145 7.01 1.93 2.58
CA TYR A 145 8.26 1.56 1.93
C TYR A 145 9.41 2.39 2.49
N GLU A 146 10.55 1.74 2.71
CA GLU A 146 11.80 2.41 3.09
C GLU A 146 12.89 2.03 2.08
N PHE A 147 13.69 3.01 1.68
CA PHE A 147 14.75 2.85 0.70
C PHE A 147 16.10 3.06 1.38
N PRO A 148 16.77 1.97 1.84
CA PRO A 148 18.10 2.07 2.42
C PRO A 148 19.08 2.67 1.42
N GLN A 149 20.00 3.50 1.91
CA GLN A 149 21.03 4.08 1.05
C GLN A 149 21.88 2.99 0.39
N GLN A 150 21.94 2.98 -0.93
CA GLN A 150 22.61 1.96 -1.75
C GLN A 150 22.98 2.52 -3.12
N LYS A 151 24.02 1.96 -3.76
CA LYS A 151 24.50 2.46 -5.05
C LYS A 151 23.51 2.22 -6.20
N SER A 152 22.81 1.08 -6.18
CA SER A 152 21.91 0.65 -7.23
C SER A 152 20.50 1.26 -7.16
N LEU A 153 20.20 2.02 -6.11
CA LEU A 153 18.94 2.74 -5.90
C LEU A 153 19.20 4.00 -5.08
N ASN A 154 19.94 4.93 -5.65
CA ASN A 154 20.32 6.18 -4.95
C ASN A 154 19.42 7.36 -5.33
N TYR A 155 19.10 7.50 -6.61
CA TYR A 155 18.17 8.49 -7.15
C TYR A 155 17.21 7.79 -8.10
N PHE A 156 15.92 7.98 -7.88
CA PHE A 156 14.88 7.36 -8.70
C PHE A 156 13.59 8.18 -8.64
N VAL A 157 12.75 7.99 -9.63
CA VAL A 157 11.40 8.56 -9.68
C VAL A 157 10.41 7.42 -9.68
N ILE A 158 9.45 7.45 -8.76
CA ILE A 158 8.33 6.51 -8.74
C ILE A 158 7.38 6.92 -9.85
N LYS A 159 7.08 5.99 -10.76
CA LYS A 159 6.10 6.18 -11.83
C LYS A 159 4.71 5.78 -11.39
N GLU A 160 4.62 4.64 -10.68
CA GLU A 160 3.36 4.07 -10.23
C GLU A 160 3.56 3.24 -8.97
N GLU A 161 2.61 3.32 -8.06
CA GLU A 161 2.52 2.47 -6.87
C GLU A 161 1.56 1.31 -7.13
N HIS A 162 2.01 0.09 -6.82
CA HIS A 162 1.25 -1.15 -6.99
C HIS A 162 0.74 -1.72 -5.66
N SER A 163 0.57 -0.87 -4.64
CA SER A 163 -0.01 -1.29 -3.37
C SER A 163 -1.47 -1.69 -3.55
N GLN A 164 -1.76 -2.96 -3.36
CA GLN A 164 -3.09 -3.51 -3.53
C GLN A 164 -3.80 -3.70 -2.18
N PHE A 165 -5.12 -3.48 -2.16
CA PHE A 165 -6.02 -3.76 -1.06
C PHE A 165 -7.19 -4.60 -1.59
N ALA A 166 -6.99 -5.91 -1.75
CA ALA A 166 -8.02 -6.83 -2.26
C ALA A 166 -9.06 -7.13 -1.18
N MET A 167 -10.09 -6.32 -1.11
CA MET A 167 -11.15 -6.46 -0.10
C MET A 167 -11.80 -7.84 -0.14
N ALA A 168 -12.18 -8.36 1.03
CA ALA A 168 -12.78 -9.68 1.16
C ALA A 168 -14.20 -9.77 0.56
N GLY A 169 -14.89 -8.65 0.46
CA GLY A 169 -16.27 -8.59 -0.05
C GLY A 169 -16.56 -7.37 -0.90
N ASN A 170 -17.74 -7.37 -1.51
CA ASN A 170 -18.28 -6.23 -2.24
C ASN A 170 -19.01 -5.30 -1.24
N HIS A 171 -18.22 -4.60 -0.43
CA HIS A 171 -18.70 -3.78 0.69
C HIS A 171 -19.46 -2.54 0.21
N ILE A 172 -20.31 -1.99 1.08
CA ILE A 172 -20.87 -0.65 0.89
C ILE A 172 -19.72 0.34 1.08
N ALA A 173 -19.52 1.21 0.10
CA ALA A 173 -18.48 2.24 0.11
C ALA A 173 -19.13 3.62 0.17
N TYR A 174 -18.49 4.53 0.90
CA TYR A 174 -18.78 5.95 0.97
C TYR A 174 -17.61 6.66 0.30
N TRP A 175 -17.84 7.25 -0.86
CA TRP A 175 -16.75 7.71 -1.71
C TRP A 175 -17.07 8.98 -2.48
N ILE A 176 -16.02 9.67 -2.89
CA ILE A 176 -16.06 10.81 -3.83
C ILE A 176 -15.10 10.52 -4.99
N PRO A 177 -15.32 11.09 -6.19
CA PRO A 177 -14.41 10.96 -7.32
C PRO A 177 -12.99 11.40 -6.99
N GLY A 178 -11.99 10.70 -7.57
CA GLY A 178 -10.60 11.12 -7.51
C GLY A 178 -10.38 12.36 -8.36
N ASP A 179 -10.14 13.51 -7.73
CA ASP A 179 -9.87 14.79 -8.37
C ASP A 179 -8.55 15.35 -7.86
N TYR A 180 -7.79 16.01 -8.72
CA TYR A 180 -6.48 16.56 -8.38
C TYR A 180 -6.55 17.90 -7.63
N ASP A 181 -7.68 18.61 -7.70
CA ASP A 181 -7.79 19.97 -7.19
C ASP A 181 -8.80 20.14 -6.05
N THR A 182 -9.80 19.26 -5.93
CA THR A 182 -10.88 19.45 -4.97
C THR A 182 -11.35 18.17 -4.29
N GLN A 183 -11.84 18.32 -3.06
CA GLN A 183 -12.55 17.29 -2.29
C GLN A 183 -14.01 17.67 -2.02
N GLU A 184 -14.57 18.63 -2.77
CA GLU A 184 -15.88 19.23 -2.51
C GLU A 184 -17.04 18.52 -3.21
N TYR A 185 -16.88 17.24 -3.53
CA TYR A 185 -17.95 16.40 -4.07
C TYR A 185 -18.88 15.92 -2.96
N ASP A 186 -20.15 15.74 -3.30
CA ASP A 186 -21.07 15.02 -2.43
C ASP A 186 -20.67 13.54 -2.36
N TYR A 187 -20.77 12.95 -1.17
CA TYR A 187 -20.49 11.53 -0.98
C TYR A 187 -21.53 10.67 -1.71
N THR A 188 -21.02 9.78 -2.52
CA THR A 188 -21.83 8.71 -3.15
C THR A 188 -21.74 7.43 -2.31
N ILE A 189 -22.87 6.75 -2.13
CA ILE A 189 -22.96 5.48 -1.42
C ILE A 189 -23.31 4.39 -2.44
N SER A 190 -22.43 3.39 -2.56
CA SER A 190 -22.66 2.26 -3.47
C SER A 190 -21.89 1.02 -3.04
N ARG A 191 -22.09 -0.10 -3.72
CA ARG A 191 -21.15 -1.23 -3.61
C ARG A 191 -19.84 -0.90 -4.32
N LEU A 192 -18.73 -1.46 -3.84
CA LEU A 192 -17.40 -1.26 -4.47
C LEU A 192 -17.42 -1.56 -5.98
N SER A 193 -18.12 -2.61 -6.41
CA SER A 193 -18.22 -2.99 -7.82
C SER A 193 -18.98 -2.00 -8.70
N GLU A 194 -19.77 -1.10 -8.11
CA GLU A 194 -20.59 -0.14 -8.81
C GLU A 194 -19.89 1.21 -9.05
N ILE A 195 -18.81 1.49 -8.31
CA ILE A 195 -18.11 2.77 -8.31
C ILE A 195 -17.80 3.26 -9.73
N ARG A 196 -17.19 2.41 -10.56
CA ARG A 196 -16.80 2.78 -11.93
C ARG A 196 -18.01 3.17 -12.80
N GLY A 197 -19.13 2.47 -12.63
CA GLY A 197 -20.36 2.75 -13.38
C GLY A 197 -21.06 4.04 -12.94
N LEU A 198 -20.86 4.45 -11.69
CA LEU A 198 -21.47 5.64 -11.09
C LEU A 198 -20.59 6.89 -11.17
N MET A 199 -19.31 6.77 -11.56
CA MET A 199 -18.33 7.85 -11.52
C MET A 199 -18.82 9.14 -12.18
N GLN A 200 -19.38 9.06 -13.39
CA GLN A 200 -19.89 10.23 -14.11
C GLN A 200 -21.07 10.91 -13.42
N GLN A 201 -21.89 10.15 -12.70
CA GLN A 201 -23.07 10.67 -11.97
C GLN A 201 -22.68 11.30 -10.64
N ALA A 202 -21.51 10.92 -10.09
CA ALA A 202 -20.99 11.44 -8.83
C ALA A 202 -20.34 12.83 -8.98
N ILE A 203 -20.11 13.28 -10.22
CA ILE A 203 -19.55 14.61 -10.47
C ILE A 203 -20.65 15.65 -10.30
N THR A 204 -20.47 16.54 -9.32
CA THR A 204 -21.42 17.62 -9.06
C THR A 204 -21.09 18.89 -9.87
N PRO A 205 -22.07 19.76 -10.14
CA PRO A 205 -21.84 21.02 -10.88
C PRO A 205 -20.84 21.98 -10.23
N ASN A 206 -20.61 21.82 -8.92
CA ASN A 206 -19.67 22.66 -8.17
C ASN A 206 -18.24 22.11 -8.16
N SER A 207 -18.02 21.01 -8.85
CA SER A 207 -16.71 20.41 -8.93
C SER A 207 -15.74 21.24 -9.78
N SER A 208 -14.46 21.08 -9.53
CA SER A 208 -13.40 21.66 -10.34
C SER A 208 -13.56 21.28 -11.82
N GLN A 209 -13.09 22.15 -12.72
CA GLN A 209 -13.02 21.86 -14.15
C GLN A 209 -11.81 21.03 -14.53
N THR A 210 -10.99 20.63 -13.57
CA THR A 210 -9.81 19.78 -13.81
C THR A 210 -10.19 18.35 -14.14
N PRO A 211 -9.34 17.67 -14.90
CA PRO A 211 -9.53 16.24 -15.16
C PRO A 211 -9.51 15.45 -13.85
N PHE A 212 -10.54 14.66 -13.63
CA PHE A 212 -10.62 13.70 -12.53
C PHE A 212 -10.23 12.29 -13.01
N SER A 213 -9.92 11.41 -12.08
CA SER A 213 -9.67 10.03 -12.41
C SER A 213 -10.96 9.32 -12.84
N PRO A 214 -11.03 8.70 -14.02
CA PRO A 214 -12.25 8.00 -14.46
C PRO A 214 -12.55 6.73 -13.67
N THR A 215 -11.64 6.27 -12.83
CA THR A 215 -11.73 5.00 -12.10
C THR A 215 -11.30 5.07 -10.64
N GLY A 216 -10.68 6.18 -10.23
CA GLY A 216 -10.15 6.41 -8.90
C GLY A 216 -11.13 7.13 -8.00
N VAL A 217 -11.05 6.86 -6.71
CA VAL A 217 -11.74 7.58 -5.66
C VAL A 217 -10.71 8.22 -4.74
N GLN A 218 -11.09 9.26 -4.04
CA GLN A 218 -10.21 9.89 -3.05
C GLN A 218 -10.11 9.03 -1.78
N THR A 219 -9.00 9.14 -1.08
CA THR A 219 -8.86 8.73 0.30
C THR A 219 -9.35 9.89 1.21
N ALA A 220 -9.99 9.68 2.35
CA ALA A 220 -10.20 8.37 2.97
C ALA A 220 -11.40 7.64 2.34
N LEU A 221 -11.19 6.41 1.90
CA LEU A 221 -12.29 5.57 1.43
C LEU A 221 -12.85 4.75 2.60
N MET A 222 -14.06 5.08 3.04
CA MET A 222 -14.74 4.33 4.09
C MET A 222 -15.65 3.26 3.50
N MET A 223 -15.61 2.07 4.09
CA MET A 223 -16.43 0.94 3.70
C MET A 223 -17.13 0.33 4.90
N LYS A 224 -18.29 -0.28 4.66
CA LYS A 224 -19.03 -1.06 5.66
C LYS A 224 -19.32 -2.44 5.11
N THR A 225 -18.94 -3.47 5.87
CA THR A 225 -19.24 -4.86 5.54
C THR A 225 -20.70 -5.19 5.87
N ASP A 226 -21.25 -6.27 5.30
CA ASP A 226 -22.62 -6.70 5.56
C ASP A 226 -22.82 -7.15 7.02
N ASP A 227 -21.77 -7.55 7.71
CA ASP A 227 -21.78 -7.94 9.13
C ASP A 227 -21.39 -6.79 10.09
N GLY A 228 -21.29 -5.56 9.58
CA GLY A 228 -21.20 -4.34 10.38
C GLY A 228 -19.80 -3.87 10.73
N LEU A 229 -18.74 -4.47 10.18
CA LEU A 229 -17.37 -3.94 10.32
C LEU A 229 -17.20 -2.69 9.45
N TYR A 230 -16.62 -1.63 9.99
CA TYR A 230 -16.19 -0.47 9.23
C TYR A 230 -14.70 -0.59 8.91
N ILE A 231 -14.35 -0.27 7.67
CA ILE A 231 -12.97 -0.31 7.15
C ILE A 231 -12.69 1.04 6.51
N ASN A 232 -11.56 1.64 6.85
CA ASN A 232 -11.13 2.91 6.27
C ASN A 232 -9.76 2.74 5.62
N LEU A 233 -9.62 3.11 4.35
CA LEU A 233 -8.34 3.21 3.64
C LEU A 233 -7.94 4.67 3.58
N HIS A 234 -6.75 4.98 4.12
CA HIS A 234 -6.27 6.34 4.25
C HIS A 234 -4.75 6.41 4.11
N GLU A 235 -4.28 7.50 3.53
CA GLU A 235 -2.87 7.86 3.49
C GLU A 235 -2.53 8.64 4.76
N ALA A 236 -1.83 7.98 5.69
CA ALA A 236 -1.62 8.52 7.04
C ALA A 236 -0.55 9.63 7.09
N ALA A 237 0.46 9.60 6.22
CA ALA A 237 1.55 10.56 6.21
C ALA A 237 2.15 10.69 4.81
N LEU A 238 1.83 11.76 4.11
CA LEU A 238 2.35 12.10 2.78
C LEU A 238 3.62 12.98 2.91
N ILE A 239 4.66 12.44 3.57
CA ILE A 239 5.94 13.12 3.73
C ILE A 239 6.86 12.64 2.61
N ASP A 240 7.35 13.57 1.78
CA ASP A 240 8.22 13.29 0.63
C ASP A 240 7.58 12.34 -0.41
N TYR A 241 6.25 12.35 -0.52
CA TYR A 241 5.50 11.52 -1.45
C TYR A 241 4.33 12.30 -2.05
N SER A 242 4.02 12.05 -3.32
CA SER A 242 2.85 12.65 -3.98
C SER A 242 1.55 11.98 -3.53
N CYS A 243 0.52 12.74 -3.39
CA CYS A 243 -0.86 12.27 -3.22
C CYS A 243 -1.58 12.13 -4.58
#